data_40241cb6e2e9026c43c697e54eb9e16d
#
_entry.id   40241cb6e2e9026c43c697e54eb9e16d
#
_cell.length_a   1.000
_cell.length_b   1.000
_cell.length_c   1.000
_cell.angle_alpha   90.00
_cell.angle_beta   90.00
_cell.angle_gamma   90.00
#
_symmetry.space_group_name_H-M   'P 1'
#
loop_
_entity.id
_entity.type
_entity.pdbx_description
1 polymer ?
#
loop_
_entity_poly.entity_id
_entity_poly.type
_entity_poly.pdbx_seq_one_letter_code
_entity_poly.pdbx_strand_id
1 'polypeptide(L)'
;MKAMILAAGRGQRMMPLTQNMPKPMLKVAEKPLIEHHINNLKAAGITDIVINLAWQGDKIKDYFKDGRQFGVNILYSQEVEGGLETAGGIIEALPLLGDSFIVINGDVYTDYDVSALMQLHLQPGEAHIVLIENPPHNPDGDFALSHLPAESQKYTFSGIGRYKADFFKGLTQGIRPLGPILREKLNEHLVSTELYIGQWDDIGTPERLNQLNTRLEA
;
A
#
# COMPACT_ATOMS: atom_id res chain seq x y z
N MET A 1 -5.64 -0.61 -15.98
CA MET A 1 -4.62 -0.31 -14.94
C MET A 1 -4.60 -1.46 -13.96
N LYS A 2 -3.44 -1.84 -13.43
CA LYS A 2 -3.32 -2.85 -12.39
C LYS A 2 -3.09 -2.19 -11.03
N ALA A 3 -3.36 -2.92 -9.95
CA ALA A 3 -2.98 -2.50 -8.60
C ALA A 3 -2.12 -3.57 -7.92
N MET A 4 -1.28 -3.14 -6.99
CA MET A 4 -0.53 -4.01 -6.09
C MET A 4 -0.95 -3.75 -4.65
N ILE A 5 -1.23 -4.81 -3.91
CA ILE A 5 -1.46 -4.75 -2.46
C ILE A 5 -0.25 -5.35 -1.76
N LEU A 6 0.40 -4.56 -0.91
CA LEU A 6 1.58 -4.99 -0.16
C LEU A 6 1.18 -5.80 1.06
N ALA A 7 1.45 -7.10 1.03
CA ALA A 7 1.00 -8.06 2.05
C ALA A 7 2.13 -8.93 2.63
N ALA A 8 3.39 -8.67 2.27
CA ALA A 8 4.54 -9.48 2.69
C ALA A 8 5.02 -9.21 4.13
N GLY A 9 4.51 -8.20 4.81
CA GLY A 9 4.95 -7.77 6.13
C GLY A 9 4.68 -8.80 7.23
N ARG A 10 5.67 -9.03 8.11
CA ARG A 10 5.60 -10.04 9.20
C ARG A 10 4.64 -9.64 10.35
N GLY A 11 4.31 -8.36 10.49
CA GLY A 11 3.34 -7.88 11.48
C GLY A 11 3.78 -8.12 12.95
N GLN A 12 5.07 -8.05 13.27
CA GLN A 12 5.61 -8.37 14.61
C GLN A 12 4.95 -7.57 15.75
N ARG A 13 4.64 -6.29 15.51
CA ARG A 13 3.97 -5.43 16.51
C ARG A 13 2.52 -5.83 16.81
N MET A 14 1.96 -6.71 15.98
CA MET A 14 0.60 -7.24 16.14
C MET A 14 0.52 -8.55 16.91
N MET A 15 1.66 -9.06 17.41
CA MET A 15 1.66 -10.28 18.22
C MET A 15 0.78 -10.11 19.47
N PRO A 16 0.01 -11.15 19.88
CA PRO A 16 0.02 -12.51 19.34
C PRO A 16 -0.90 -12.75 18.13
N LEU A 17 -1.66 -11.73 17.66
CA LEU A 17 -2.65 -11.89 16.58
C LEU A 17 -2.03 -12.39 15.27
N THR A 18 -0.79 -11.99 15.00
CA THR A 18 -0.06 -12.37 13.77
C THR A 18 0.83 -13.60 13.95
N GLN A 19 0.74 -14.30 15.08
CA GLN A 19 1.49 -15.55 15.27
C GLN A 19 1.10 -16.62 14.24
N ASN A 20 -0.21 -16.74 13.97
CA ASN A 20 -0.78 -17.73 13.07
C ASN A 20 -1.63 -17.13 11.93
N MET A 21 -1.58 -15.81 11.73
CA MET A 21 -2.38 -15.12 10.72
C MET A 21 -1.57 -13.95 10.13
N PRO A 22 -1.39 -13.82 8.82
CA PRO A 22 -0.71 -12.67 8.27
C PRO A 22 -1.54 -11.41 8.53
N LYS A 23 -0.88 -10.30 8.82
CA LYS A 23 -1.50 -9.03 9.21
C LYS A 23 -2.65 -8.59 8.29
N PRO A 24 -2.52 -8.65 6.93
CA PRO A 24 -3.61 -8.27 6.03
C PRO A 24 -4.86 -9.14 6.12
N MET A 25 -4.79 -10.29 6.79
CA MET A 25 -5.93 -11.19 7.03
C MET A 25 -6.62 -10.94 8.37
N LEU A 26 -6.14 -10.02 9.20
CA LEU A 26 -6.84 -9.61 10.41
C LEU A 26 -8.16 -8.92 10.03
N LYS A 27 -9.21 -9.21 10.79
CA LYS A 27 -10.56 -8.74 10.46
C LYS A 27 -10.80 -7.31 10.91
N VAL A 28 -11.36 -6.53 10.00
CA VAL A 28 -11.97 -5.21 10.22
C VAL A 28 -13.42 -5.31 9.75
N ALA A 29 -14.37 -4.99 10.61
CA ALA A 29 -15.81 -5.12 10.32
C ALA A 29 -16.13 -6.49 9.68
N GLU A 30 -15.72 -7.59 10.34
CA GLU A 30 -15.93 -8.99 9.97
C GLU A 30 -15.22 -9.48 8.68
N LYS A 31 -14.54 -8.62 7.91
CA LYS A 31 -13.82 -8.98 6.70
C LYS A 31 -12.30 -8.84 6.88
N PRO A 32 -11.48 -9.68 6.23
CA PRO A 32 -10.04 -9.44 6.16
C PRO A 32 -9.73 -8.02 5.69
N LEU A 33 -8.74 -7.38 6.30
CA LEU A 33 -8.33 -6.01 5.93
C LEU A 33 -8.02 -5.88 4.42
N ILE A 34 -7.32 -6.86 3.86
CA ILE A 34 -7.01 -6.90 2.42
C ILE A 34 -8.26 -7.01 1.53
N GLU A 35 -9.37 -7.59 2.02
CA GLU A 35 -10.63 -7.68 1.27
C GLU A 35 -11.27 -6.31 1.07
N HIS A 36 -11.11 -5.39 2.03
CA HIS A 36 -11.57 -4.00 1.87
C HIS A 36 -10.84 -3.33 0.70
N HIS A 37 -9.52 -3.52 0.56
CA HIS A 37 -8.77 -3.01 -0.57
C HIS A 37 -9.23 -3.61 -1.91
N ILE A 38 -9.45 -4.93 -1.94
CA ILE A 38 -9.93 -5.61 -3.16
C ILE A 38 -11.29 -5.02 -3.58
N ASN A 39 -12.20 -4.81 -2.62
CA ASN A 39 -13.52 -4.23 -2.89
C ASN A 39 -13.43 -2.78 -3.38
N ASN A 40 -12.58 -1.95 -2.77
CA ASN A 40 -12.36 -0.56 -3.19
C ASN A 40 -11.74 -0.48 -4.59
N LEU A 41 -10.72 -1.30 -4.87
CA LEU A 41 -10.11 -1.39 -6.21
C LEU A 41 -11.13 -1.82 -7.27
N LYS A 42 -11.92 -2.84 -6.97
CA LYS A 42 -12.99 -3.31 -7.86
C LYS A 42 -14.03 -2.23 -8.12
N ALA A 43 -14.47 -1.51 -7.08
CA ALA A 43 -15.43 -0.41 -7.21
C ALA A 43 -14.89 0.70 -8.12
N ALA A 44 -13.58 0.97 -8.07
CA ALA A 44 -12.89 1.88 -8.99
C ALA A 44 -12.65 1.32 -10.40
N GLY A 45 -13.08 0.08 -10.69
CA GLY A 45 -12.88 -0.57 -11.99
C GLY A 45 -11.50 -1.22 -12.18
N ILE A 46 -10.72 -1.38 -11.11
CA ILE A 46 -9.43 -2.08 -11.15
C ILE A 46 -9.63 -3.53 -10.71
N THR A 47 -9.61 -4.43 -11.68
CA THR A 47 -9.88 -5.86 -11.46
C THR A 47 -8.64 -6.75 -11.54
N ASP A 48 -7.53 -6.28 -12.08
CA ASP A 48 -6.26 -7.00 -12.10
C ASP A 48 -5.39 -6.56 -10.92
N ILE A 49 -5.18 -7.46 -9.97
CA ILE A 49 -4.51 -7.18 -8.70
C ILE A 49 -3.29 -8.09 -8.54
N VAL A 50 -2.19 -7.53 -8.11
CA VAL A 50 -0.99 -8.26 -7.70
C VAL A 50 -0.87 -8.18 -6.18
N ILE A 51 -0.63 -9.30 -5.50
CA ILE A 51 -0.40 -9.34 -4.05
C ILE A 51 0.98 -9.94 -3.81
N ASN A 52 1.88 -9.20 -3.15
CA ASN A 52 3.15 -9.78 -2.72
C ASN A 52 3.00 -10.55 -1.42
N LEU A 53 3.70 -11.65 -1.33
CA LEU A 53 3.58 -12.59 -0.22
C LEU A 53 4.96 -12.96 0.32
N ALA A 54 5.07 -13.03 1.66
CA ALA A 54 6.21 -13.63 2.35
C ALA A 54 5.69 -14.45 3.54
N TRP A 55 5.59 -13.84 4.73
CA TRP A 55 5.16 -14.51 5.96
C TRP A 55 3.71 -15.01 5.85
N GLN A 56 3.52 -16.34 5.98
CA GLN A 56 2.21 -17.01 5.93
C GLN A 56 1.36 -16.65 4.69
N GLY A 57 2.00 -16.35 3.56
CA GLY A 57 1.32 -15.99 2.32
C GLY A 57 0.33 -17.04 1.80
N ASP A 58 0.53 -18.31 2.14
CA ASP A 58 -0.38 -19.38 1.75
C ASP A 58 -1.80 -19.16 2.27
N LYS A 59 -1.98 -18.57 3.46
CA LYS A 59 -3.30 -18.25 4.00
C LYS A 59 -4.04 -17.19 3.17
N ILE A 60 -3.32 -16.26 2.58
CA ILE A 60 -3.87 -15.27 1.65
C ILE A 60 -4.26 -15.99 0.35
N LYS A 61 -3.38 -16.83 -0.19
CA LYS A 61 -3.67 -17.62 -1.41
C LYS A 61 -4.87 -18.56 -1.23
N ASP A 62 -4.95 -19.24 -0.10
CA ASP A 62 -6.04 -20.19 0.18
C ASP A 62 -7.39 -19.50 0.28
N TYR A 63 -7.43 -18.28 0.82
CA TYR A 63 -8.65 -17.50 0.99
C TYR A 63 -9.10 -16.83 -0.32
N PHE A 64 -8.20 -16.15 -1.01
CA PHE A 64 -8.55 -15.37 -2.20
C PHE A 64 -8.44 -16.15 -3.51
N LYS A 65 -7.66 -17.24 -3.54
CA LYS A 65 -7.40 -18.08 -4.72
C LYS A 65 -6.98 -17.21 -5.92
N ASP A 66 -7.64 -17.32 -7.06
CA ASP A 66 -7.42 -16.51 -8.25
C ASP A 66 -8.24 -15.20 -8.28
N GLY A 67 -8.99 -14.91 -7.21
CA GLY A 67 -9.80 -13.69 -7.06
C GLY A 67 -11.18 -13.74 -7.69
N ARG A 68 -11.51 -14.74 -8.52
CA ARG A 68 -12.79 -14.80 -9.28
C ARG A 68 -14.02 -14.71 -8.40
N GLN A 69 -13.99 -15.32 -7.22
CA GLN A 69 -15.09 -15.26 -6.26
C GLN A 69 -15.37 -13.84 -5.72
N PHE A 70 -14.37 -12.95 -5.80
CA PHE A 70 -14.48 -11.54 -5.44
C PHE A 70 -14.73 -10.64 -6.66
N GLY A 71 -14.74 -11.23 -7.87
CA GLY A 71 -14.94 -10.53 -9.13
C GLY A 71 -13.71 -9.77 -9.61
N VAL A 72 -12.53 -10.24 -9.25
CA VAL A 72 -11.20 -9.73 -9.65
C VAL A 72 -10.32 -10.87 -10.15
N ASN A 73 -9.16 -10.54 -10.70
CA ASN A 73 -8.11 -11.47 -11.10
C ASN A 73 -6.86 -11.19 -10.24
N ILE A 74 -6.43 -12.16 -9.45
CA ILE A 74 -5.31 -11.99 -8.51
C ILE A 74 -4.11 -12.81 -9.00
N LEU A 75 -2.97 -12.13 -9.13
CA LEU A 75 -1.65 -12.72 -9.30
C LEU A 75 -0.84 -12.53 -8.03
N TYR A 76 0.02 -13.48 -7.73
CA TYR A 76 0.85 -13.45 -6.53
C TYR A 76 2.33 -13.29 -6.89
N SER A 77 3.00 -12.35 -6.23
CA SER A 77 4.45 -12.17 -6.27
C SER A 77 5.04 -12.75 -4.99
N GLN A 78 5.76 -13.88 -5.10
CA GLN A 78 6.34 -14.54 -3.93
C GLN A 78 7.69 -13.94 -3.61
N GLU A 79 7.84 -13.36 -2.42
CA GLU A 79 9.12 -12.88 -1.91
C GLU A 79 9.87 -13.97 -1.15
N VAL A 80 11.17 -13.77 -0.97
CA VAL A 80 12.01 -14.60 -0.09
C VAL A 80 11.58 -14.47 1.37
N GLU A 81 11.91 -15.46 2.17
CA GLU A 81 11.67 -15.40 3.61
C GLU A 81 12.40 -14.19 4.23
N GLY A 82 11.67 -13.38 5.00
CA GLY A 82 12.17 -12.13 5.58
C GLY A 82 11.63 -10.87 4.90
N GLY A 83 11.10 -11.00 3.67
CA GLY A 83 10.57 -9.87 2.88
C GLY A 83 11.67 -9.04 2.21
N LEU A 84 11.25 -8.17 1.29
CA LEU A 84 12.14 -7.33 0.49
C LEU A 84 12.01 -5.83 0.81
N GLU A 85 11.25 -5.47 1.83
CA GLU A 85 10.83 -4.10 2.07
C GLU A 85 9.94 -3.59 0.92
N THR A 86 9.37 -2.40 1.06
CA THR A 86 8.33 -1.91 0.14
C THR A 86 8.82 -1.80 -1.31
N ALA A 87 9.92 -1.10 -1.55
CA ALA A 87 10.40 -0.92 -2.93
C ALA A 87 10.97 -2.22 -3.51
N GLY A 88 11.63 -3.05 -2.70
CA GLY A 88 12.11 -4.36 -3.16
C GLY A 88 10.98 -5.26 -3.61
N GLY A 89 9.88 -5.32 -2.85
CA GLY A 89 8.67 -6.07 -3.22
C GLY A 89 8.02 -5.55 -4.51
N ILE A 90 7.98 -4.22 -4.70
CA ILE A 90 7.47 -3.62 -5.95
C ILE A 90 8.36 -3.99 -7.14
N ILE A 91 9.69 -3.87 -6.99
CA ILE A 91 10.65 -4.20 -8.06
C ILE A 91 10.54 -5.66 -8.47
N GLU A 92 10.39 -6.57 -7.50
CA GLU A 92 10.17 -8.01 -7.77
C GLU A 92 8.88 -8.26 -8.56
N ALA A 93 7.82 -7.49 -8.25
CA ALA A 93 6.51 -7.62 -8.87
C ALA A 93 6.37 -6.88 -10.22
N LEU A 94 7.32 -6.04 -10.64
CA LEU A 94 7.24 -5.24 -11.87
C LEU A 94 6.83 -6.03 -13.12
N PRO A 95 7.33 -7.27 -13.36
CA PRO A 95 6.93 -8.06 -14.52
C PRO A 95 5.42 -8.37 -14.56
N LEU A 96 4.73 -8.30 -13.43
CA LEU A 96 3.29 -8.55 -13.30
C LEU A 96 2.45 -7.28 -13.38
N LEU A 97 3.04 -6.09 -13.16
CA LEU A 97 2.33 -4.84 -12.93
C LEU A 97 2.03 -4.03 -14.20
N GLY A 98 2.91 -4.06 -15.20
CA GLY A 98 2.78 -3.23 -16.42
C GLY A 98 3.33 -1.80 -16.23
N ASP A 99 3.08 -0.92 -17.23
CA ASP A 99 3.75 0.40 -17.32
C ASP A 99 3.33 1.40 -16.26
N SER A 100 2.10 1.28 -15.73
CA SER A 100 1.57 2.17 -14.68
C SER A 100 0.62 1.40 -13.78
N PHE A 101 0.81 1.54 -12.49
CA PHE A 101 0.06 0.78 -11.49
C PHE A 101 -0.13 1.58 -10.19
N ILE A 102 -1.12 1.17 -9.42
CA ILE A 102 -1.38 1.69 -8.07
C ILE A 102 -0.78 0.72 -7.05
N VAL A 103 -0.21 1.23 -5.98
CA VAL A 103 0.27 0.46 -4.83
C VAL A 103 -0.51 0.88 -3.59
N ILE A 104 -0.95 -0.10 -2.80
CA ILE A 104 -1.65 0.12 -1.53
C ILE A 104 -0.99 -0.76 -0.47
N ASN A 105 -0.65 -0.17 0.67
CA ASN A 105 -0.21 -0.93 1.83
C ASN A 105 -1.36 -1.78 2.37
N GLY A 106 -1.17 -3.09 2.48
CA GLY A 106 -2.20 -4.03 2.93
C GLY A 106 -2.51 -3.97 4.43
N ASP A 107 -1.89 -3.04 5.16
CA ASP A 107 -2.05 -2.85 6.61
C ASP A 107 -2.73 -1.53 6.97
N VAL A 108 -3.29 -0.83 6.00
CA VAL A 108 -4.11 0.37 6.22
C VAL A 108 -5.59 0.08 5.98
N TYR A 109 -6.46 0.84 6.64
CA TYR A 109 -7.88 0.90 6.35
C TYR A 109 -8.22 2.33 5.91
N THR A 110 -8.94 2.49 4.81
CA THR A 110 -9.25 3.82 4.26
C THR A 110 -10.48 3.79 3.37
N ASP A 111 -11.17 4.91 3.28
CA ASP A 111 -12.23 5.19 2.32
C ASP A 111 -11.75 6.04 1.13
N TYR A 112 -10.41 6.14 0.93
CA TYR A 112 -9.83 6.86 -0.19
C TYR A 112 -10.33 6.30 -1.54
N ASP A 113 -10.89 7.19 -2.38
CA ASP A 113 -11.32 6.82 -3.73
C ASP A 113 -10.12 6.71 -4.68
N VAL A 114 -9.65 5.49 -4.88
CA VAL A 114 -8.50 5.22 -5.76
C VAL A 114 -8.77 5.57 -7.23
N SER A 115 -10.04 5.83 -7.63
CA SER A 115 -10.36 6.26 -9.00
C SER A 115 -9.75 7.62 -9.33
N ALA A 116 -9.53 8.48 -8.34
CA ALA A 116 -8.84 9.75 -8.48
C ALA A 116 -7.43 9.58 -9.04
N LEU A 117 -6.68 8.57 -8.55
CA LEU A 117 -5.35 8.27 -9.04
C LEU A 117 -5.33 7.85 -10.51
N MET A 118 -6.41 7.24 -11.01
CA MET A 118 -6.49 6.80 -12.41
C MET A 118 -6.55 7.96 -13.39
N GLN A 119 -7.05 9.12 -12.96
CA GLN A 119 -7.20 10.32 -13.79
C GLN A 119 -5.91 11.14 -13.91
N LEU A 120 -4.92 10.87 -13.08
CA LEU A 120 -3.65 11.61 -13.11
C LEU A 120 -2.88 11.33 -14.40
N HIS A 121 -2.20 12.36 -14.90
CA HIS A 121 -1.29 12.22 -16.03
C HIS A 121 0.15 12.18 -15.52
N LEU A 122 0.74 10.98 -15.48
CA LEU A 122 2.13 10.77 -15.07
C LEU A 122 3.01 10.51 -16.28
N GLN A 123 4.15 11.22 -16.36
CA GLN A 123 5.19 10.97 -17.34
C GLN A 123 6.03 9.73 -16.99
N PRO A 124 6.81 9.16 -17.92
CA PRO A 124 7.77 8.11 -17.59
C PRO A 124 8.71 8.52 -16.46
N GLY A 125 8.89 7.63 -15.47
CA GLY A 125 9.73 7.90 -14.29
C GLY A 125 9.04 8.65 -13.15
N GLU A 126 7.80 9.07 -13.32
CA GLU A 126 7.06 9.79 -12.28
C GLU A 126 6.23 8.86 -11.38
N ALA A 127 5.92 9.40 -10.20
CA ALA A 127 4.98 8.83 -9.25
C ALA A 127 4.08 9.92 -8.64
N HIS A 128 2.95 9.48 -8.10
CA HIS A 128 2.08 10.30 -7.25
C HIS A 128 1.80 9.55 -5.96
N ILE A 129 1.93 10.22 -4.82
CA ILE A 129 1.67 9.63 -3.51
C ILE A 129 0.62 10.43 -2.74
N VAL A 130 -0.20 9.70 -1.98
CA VAL A 130 -1.22 10.26 -1.12
C VAL A 130 -0.64 10.45 0.27
N LEU A 131 -0.73 11.65 0.80
CA LEU A 131 -0.34 12.01 2.16
C LEU A 131 -1.59 12.21 3.02
N ILE A 132 -1.44 12.05 4.33
CA ILE A 132 -2.49 12.28 5.32
C ILE A 132 -1.94 13.17 6.45
N GLU A 133 -2.82 13.76 7.24
CA GLU A 133 -2.41 14.44 8.47
C GLU A 133 -1.65 13.50 9.39
N ASN A 134 -0.72 14.07 10.16
CA ASN A 134 0.17 13.25 10.99
C ASN A 134 -0.58 12.61 12.13
N PRO A 135 -0.64 11.26 12.17
CA PRO A 135 -1.21 10.56 13.30
C PRO A 135 -0.28 10.68 14.54
N PRO A 136 -0.79 10.45 15.77
CA PRO A 136 -0.01 10.60 17.01
C PRO A 136 1.30 9.80 17.05
N HIS A 137 1.40 8.73 16.29
CA HIS A 137 2.59 7.88 16.25
C HIS A 137 3.61 8.27 15.17
N ASN A 138 3.30 9.25 14.32
CA ASN A 138 4.20 9.85 13.33
C ASN A 138 4.02 11.38 13.32
N PRO A 139 4.28 12.10 14.44
CA PRO A 139 3.99 13.53 14.57
C PRO A 139 4.84 14.41 13.64
N ASP A 140 6.01 13.93 13.22
CA ASP A 140 6.94 14.69 12.38
C ASP A 140 6.62 14.55 10.88
N GLY A 141 5.78 13.58 10.48
CA GLY A 141 5.46 13.27 9.10
C GLY A 141 6.65 12.76 8.29
N ASP A 142 6.41 12.46 7.01
CA ASP A 142 7.41 11.86 6.12
C ASP A 142 7.83 12.80 4.99
N PHE A 143 6.87 13.52 4.37
CA PHE A 143 7.05 14.31 3.15
C PHE A 143 6.28 15.64 3.21
N ALA A 144 6.89 16.71 2.68
CA ALA A 144 6.16 17.93 2.36
C ALA A 144 5.31 17.74 1.09
N LEU A 145 4.31 18.60 0.91
CA LEU A 145 3.56 18.64 -0.36
C LEU A 145 4.48 19.12 -1.48
N SER A 146 4.43 18.46 -2.63
CA SER A 146 5.36 18.67 -3.75
C SER A 146 5.31 20.07 -4.36
N HIS A 147 4.24 20.84 -4.12
CA HIS A 147 4.10 22.22 -4.56
C HIS A 147 4.59 23.26 -3.50
N LEU A 148 5.08 22.80 -2.36
CA LEU A 148 5.62 23.60 -1.28
C LEU A 148 7.13 23.38 -1.14
N PRO A 149 7.88 24.34 -0.54
CA PRO A 149 9.29 24.15 -0.19
C PRO A 149 9.52 22.88 0.66
N ALA A 150 10.65 22.21 0.48
CA ALA A 150 10.97 20.96 1.16
C ALA A 150 11.04 21.07 2.70
N GLU A 151 11.31 22.26 3.23
CA GLU A 151 11.32 22.60 4.65
C GLU A 151 9.94 22.89 5.24
N SER A 152 8.88 22.88 4.40
CA SER A 152 7.51 23.08 4.85
C SER A 152 7.03 21.94 5.75
N GLN A 153 5.87 22.14 6.37
CA GLN A 153 5.21 21.09 7.13
C GLN A 153 5.17 19.77 6.35
N LYS A 154 5.57 18.70 7.03
CA LYS A 154 5.50 17.35 6.49
C LYS A 154 4.21 16.66 6.92
N TYR A 155 3.76 15.77 6.08
CA TYR A 155 2.59 14.93 6.24
C TYR A 155 2.99 13.46 6.16
N THR A 156 2.19 12.58 6.72
CA THR A 156 2.46 11.14 6.74
C THR A 156 2.11 10.51 5.41
N PHE A 157 2.96 9.63 4.89
CA PHE A 157 2.66 8.82 3.72
C PHE A 157 1.59 7.80 4.05
N SER A 158 0.48 7.84 3.33
CA SER A 158 -0.67 6.96 3.56
C SER A 158 -0.42 5.50 3.20
N GLY A 159 0.66 5.19 2.49
CA GLY A 159 0.87 3.87 1.89
C GLY A 159 0.13 3.68 0.57
N ILE A 160 -0.43 4.75 -0.02
CA ILE A 160 -1.16 4.72 -1.29
C ILE A 160 -0.41 5.60 -2.30
N GLY A 161 -0.20 5.07 -3.50
CA GLY A 161 0.39 5.87 -4.57
C GLY A 161 0.23 5.21 -5.94
N ARG A 162 0.39 6.02 -6.98
CA ARG A 162 0.47 5.57 -8.36
C ARG A 162 1.87 5.77 -8.89
N TYR A 163 2.38 4.79 -9.59
CA TYR A 163 3.75 4.75 -10.08
C TYR A 163 3.80 4.40 -11.57
N LYS A 164 4.74 5.01 -12.30
CA LYS A 164 5.22 4.47 -13.57
C LYS A 164 6.26 3.40 -13.30
N ALA A 165 6.30 2.32 -14.10
CA ALA A 165 7.33 1.28 -13.94
C ALA A 165 8.76 1.85 -14.05
N ASP A 166 8.95 2.84 -14.93
CA ASP A 166 10.23 3.54 -15.10
C ASP A 166 10.69 4.32 -13.85
N PHE A 167 9.81 4.59 -12.88
CA PHE A 167 10.19 5.17 -11.59
C PHE A 167 11.24 4.30 -10.85
N PHE A 168 11.17 3.00 -11.04
CA PHE A 168 12.08 2.02 -10.45
C PHE A 168 13.24 1.62 -11.36
N LYS A 169 13.38 2.25 -12.53
CA LYS A 169 14.41 1.93 -13.50
C LYS A 169 15.82 2.16 -12.94
N GLY A 170 16.70 1.19 -13.15
CA GLY A 170 18.06 1.23 -12.63
C GLY A 170 18.22 0.78 -11.18
N LEU A 171 17.12 0.52 -10.47
CA LEU A 171 17.18 -0.06 -9.14
C LEU A 171 17.30 -1.59 -9.24
N THR A 172 18.22 -2.15 -8.45
CA THR A 172 18.44 -3.60 -8.39
C THR A 172 17.46 -4.27 -7.44
N GLN A 173 17.14 -5.53 -7.70
CA GLN A 173 16.41 -6.39 -6.78
C GLN A 173 17.13 -6.50 -5.41
N GLY A 174 16.35 -6.84 -4.38
CA GLY A 174 16.85 -7.02 -3.01
C GLY A 174 16.07 -6.19 -1.99
N ILE A 175 16.50 -6.24 -0.74
CA ILE A 175 15.87 -5.50 0.37
C ILE A 175 16.04 -4.00 0.14
N ARG A 176 14.92 -3.30 -0.02
CA ARG A 176 14.95 -1.88 -0.37
C ARG A 176 13.72 -1.13 0.18
N PRO A 177 13.91 -0.19 1.11
CA PRO A 177 12.83 0.66 1.59
C PRO A 177 12.43 1.69 0.53
N LEU A 178 11.14 2.04 0.46
CA LEU A 178 10.60 3.00 -0.51
C LEU A 178 10.86 4.46 -0.09
N GLY A 179 10.85 4.75 1.20
CA GLY A 179 10.95 6.13 1.71
C GLY A 179 12.18 6.91 1.22
N PRO A 180 13.40 6.36 1.26
CA PRO A 180 14.59 7.04 0.72
C PRO A 180 14.47 7.35 -0.77
N ILE A 181 13.91 6.43 -1.58
CA ILE A 181 13.71 6.61 -3.01
C ILE A 181 12.71 7.75 -3.27
N LEU A 182 11.60 7.78 -2.53
CA LEU A 182 10.61 8.85 -2.64
C LEU A 182 11.22 10.22 -2.32
N ARG A 183 12.09 10.31 -1.28
CA ARG A 183 12.75 11.58 -0.92
C ARG A 183 13.69 12.06 -2.02
N GLU A 184 14.50 11.17 -2.57
CA GLU A 184 15.39 11.48 -3.69
C GLU A 184 14.58 11.98 -4.89
N LYS A 185 13.58 11.22 -5.31
CA LYS A 185 12.74 11.52 -6.46
C LYS A 185 11.84 12.75 -6.27
N LEU A 186 11.42 13.05 -5.04
CA LEU A 186 10.70 14.28 -4.72
C LEU A 186 11.59 15.53 -4.95
N ASN A 187 12.87 15.46 -4.56
CA ASN A 187 13.85 16.51 -4.81
C ASN A 187 14.15 16.68 -6.31
N GLU A 188 13.99 15.63 -7.11
CA GLU A 188 14.11 15.66 -8.58
C GLU A 188 12.80 16.10 -9.27
N HIS A 189 11.76 16.45 -8.52
CA HIS A 189 10.42 16.81 -9.03
C HIS A 189 9.72 15.69 -9.81
N LEU A 190 10.07 14.42 -9.54
CA LEU A 190 9.48 13.24 -10.16
C LEU A 190 8.36 12.61 -9.30
N VAL A 191 8.08 13.18 -8.13
CA VAL A 191 6.98 12.76 -7.26
C VAL A 191 6.04 13.92 -7.03
N SER A 192 4.78 13.76 -7.38
CA SER A 192 3.71 14.67 -6.98
C SER A 192 2.96 14.12 -5.76
N THR A 193 2.33 15.00 -5.01
CA THR A 193 1.66 14.65 -3.76
C THR A 193 0.30 15.29 -3.65
N GLU A 194 -0.63 14.65 -2.98
CA GLU A 194 -1.88 15.23 -2.52
C GLU A 194 -2.09 14.99 -1.02
N LEU A 195 -2.84 15.86 -0.36
CA LEU A 195 -3.26 15.67 1.03
C LEU A 195 -4.69 15.14 1.07
N TYR A 196 -4.88 13.95 1.61
CA TYR A 196 -6.17 13.34 1.85
C TYR A 196 -6.62 13.57 3.30
N ILE A 197 -7.86 13.99 3.47
CA ILE A 197 -8.45 14.36 4.78
C ILE A 197 -9.61 13.46 5.21
N GLY A 198 -9.86 12.34 4.48
CA GLY A 198 -10.89 11.36 4.82
C GLY A 198 -10.42 10.32 5.84
N GLN A 199 -11.10 9.21 5.91
CA GLN A 199 -10.78 8.15 6.86
C GLN A 199 -9.54 7.36 6.45
N TRP A 200 -8.57 7.32 7.34
CA TRP A 200 -7.36 6.51 7.19
C TRP A 200 -6.88 6.02 8.56
N ASP A 201 -6.58 4.73 8.67
CA ASP A 201 -6.05 4.09 9.85
C ASP A 201 -4.96 3.09 9.47
N ASP A 202 -3.77 3.18 10.06
CA ASP A 202 -2.81 2.08 9.99
C ASP A 202 -3.06 1.09 11.12
N ILE A 203 -3.13 -0.16 10.76
CA ILE A 203 -3.36 -1.25 11.73
C ILE A 203 -2.01 -1.73 12.28
N GLY A 204 -1.32 -0.83 12.99
CA GLY A 204 0.03 -1.06 13.47
C GLY A 204 0.11 -1.84 14.79
N THR A 205 -0.95 -1.84 15.60
CA THR A 205 -1.02 -2.52 16.90
C THR A 205 -2.40 -3.13 17.14
N PRO A 206 -2.54 -4.13 18.06
CA PRO A 206 -3.84 -4.68 18.45
C PRO A 206 -4.83 -3.62 18.95
N GLU A 207 -4.35 -2.61 19.67
CA GLU A 207 -5.17 -1.53 20.21
C GLU A 207 -5.81 -0.71 19.07
N ARG A 208 -5.04 -0.38 18.01
CA ARG A 208 -5.56 0.35 16.84
C ARG A 208 -6.59 -0.46 16.08
N LEU A 209 -6.37 -1.78 15.93
CA LEU A 209 -7.36 -2.67 15.33
C LEU A 209 -8.68 -2.66 16.13
N ASN A 210 -8.60 -2.77 17.46
CA ASN A 210 -9.78 -2.74 18.30
C ASN A 210 -10.51 -1.40 18.25
N GLN A 211 -9.78 -0.27 18.28
CA GLN A 211 -10.35 1.07 18.16
C GLN A 211 -11.08 1.26 16.83
N LEU A 212 -10.48 0.80 15.72
CA LEU A 212 -11.11 0.84 14.40
C LEU A 212 -12.41 0.02 14.39
N ASN A 213 -12.37 -1.24 14.84
CA ASN A 213 -13.57 -2.09 14.88
C ASN A 213 -14.69 -1.46 15.73
N THR A 214 -14.38 -0.98 16.93
CA THR A 214 -15.37 -0.30 17.79
C THR A 214 -16.00 0.90 17.09
N ARG A 215 -15.22 1.70 16.35
CA ARG A 215 -15.73 2.86 15.61
C ARG A 215 -16.62 2.47 14.43
N LEU A 216 -16.36 1.34 13.76
CA LEU A 216 -17.16 0.87 12.63
C LEU A 216 -18.43 0.13 13.03
N GLU A 217 -18.54 -0.29 14.29
CA GLU A 217 -19.73 -0.91 14.86
C GLU A 217 -20.72 0.11 15.47
N ALA A 218 -20.31 1.36 15.68
CA ALA A 218 -21.09 2.44 16.27
C ALA A 218 -21.98 3.15 15.23
#